data_da1994b63a5ce10aa5aa239968e67ab4
#
_entry.id   da1994b63a5ce10aa5aa239968e67ab4
#
_cell.length_a   1.000
_cell.length_b   1.000
_cell.length_c   1.000
_cell.angle_alpha   90.00
_cell.angle_beta   90.00
_cell.angle_gamma   90.00
#
_symmetry.space_group_name_H-M   'P 1'
#
loop_
_entity.id
_entity.type
_entity.pdbx_description
1 polymer ?
#
loop_
_entity_poly.entity_id
_entity_poly.type
_entity_poly.pdbx_seq_one_letter_code
_entity_poly.pdbx_strand_id
1 'polypeptide(L)'
;PHAEILEIVKPLLAKEGIDLQIIEFSDYVQPNLALNDKELDANFFQHDPYLKNFVKEHPEVKLVNAAGIHIEPMGIYSHKIKKLDELKDGASIAIPNDPTNGGRSLMLLAKAGLLKLKDGVSVEATVQDIVDNPKHLKFQEVEAAQVPRTLDDVDAAVINTNFAMQVNLVPTKDARFMEDSTSPYVNIIAVRAGDENRPEIQALLKAVKSKEVKDFINEKYKGAVVPAF
;
A
#
# COMPACT_ATOMS: atom_id res chain seq x y z
N PRO A 1 -1.30 8.11 5.48
CA PRO A 1 -1.60 7.73 6.88
C PRO A 1 -0.35 7.51 7.74
N HIS A 2 0.76 7.08 7.14
CA HIS A 2 1.97 6.66 7.87
C HIS A 2 2.56 7.77 8.75
N ALA A 3 2.83 8.96 8.18
CA ALA A 3 3.37 10.10 8.93
C ALA A 3 2.41 10.53 10.05
N GLU A 4 1.11 10.57 9.79
CA GLU A 4 0.09 10.94 10.78
C GLU A 4 0.04 9.94 11.96
N ILE A 5 0.19 8.64 11.68
CA ILE A 5 0.30 7.61 12.73
C ILE A 5 1.58 7.83 13.55
N LEU A 6 2.71 8.11 12.89
CA LEU A 6 3.98 8.37 13.59
C LEU A 6 3.95 9.66 14.42
N GLU A 7 3.14 10.66 14.05
CA GLU A 7 2.94 11.85 14.92
C GLU A 7 2.24 11.50 16.25
N ILE A 8 1.39 10.46 16.27
CA ILE A 8 0.82 9.94 17.52
C ILE A 8 1.87 9.16 18.33
N VAL A 9 2.77 8.46 17.65
CA VAL A 9 3.85 7.69 18.28
C VAL A 9 4.92 8.60 18.90
N LYS A 10 5.20 9.73 18.27
CA LYS A 10 6.26 10.66 18.68
C LYS A 10 6.25 11.05 20.16
N PRO A 11 5.13 11.53 20.75
CA PRO A 11 5.07 11.85 22.17
C PRO A 11 5.19 10.62 23.06
N LEU A 12 4.78 9.44 22.62
CA LEU A 12 4.93 8.20 23.38
C LEU A 12 6.41 7.82 23.50
N LEU A 13 7.19 7.95 22.43
CA LEU A 13 8.63 7.72 22.45
C LEU A 13 9.39 8.81 23.24
N ALA A 14 8.95 10.06 23.19
CA ALA A 14 9.55 11.15 23.94
C ALA A 14 9.52 10.88 25.46
N LYS A 15 8.48 10.23 25.99
CA LYS A 15 8.39 9.81 27.38
C LYS A 15 9.47 8.79 27.77
N GLU A 16 10.00 8.05 26.80
CA GLU A 16 11.09 7.09 26.98
C GLU A 16 12.46 7.66 26.62
N GLY A 17 12.55 8.99 26.39
CA GLY A 17 13.81 9.67 26.04
C GLY A 17 14.23 9.49 24.59
N ILE A 18 13.31 9.08 23.72
CA ILE A 18 13.60 8.87 22.28
C ILE A 18 12.96 10.02 21.48
N ASP A 19 13.79 10.72 20.71
CA ASP A 19 13.33 11.75 19.78
C ASP A 19 13.09 11.12 18.39
N LEU A 20 11.83 10.94 18.03
CA LEU A 20 11.45 10.41 16.71
C LEU A 20 11.50 11.52 15.66
N GLN A 21 12.40 11.36 14.70
CA GLN A 21 12.45 12.20 13.50
C GLN A 21 11.67 11.52 12.37
N ILE A 22 10.68 12.24 11.83
CA ILE A 22 9.83 11.71 10.74
C ILE A 22 10.28 12.36 9.44
N ILE A 23 10.65 11.53 8.46
CA ILE A 23 11.07 11.95 7.13
C ILE A 23 10.07 11.38 6.13
N GLU A 24 9.41 12.25 5.35
CA GLU A 24 8.41 11.86 4.36
C GLU A 24 9.04 11.69 2.97
N PHE A 25 8.58 10.68 2.25
CA PHE A 25 8.95 10.40 0.87
C PHE A 25 7.70 10.38 -0.02
N SER A 26 7.89 10.65 -1.32
CA SER A 26 6.79 10.70 -2.30
C SER A 26 6.70 9.49 -3.21
N ASP A 27 7.58 8.50 -3.03
CA ASP A 27 7.65 7.26 -3.81
C ASP A 27 7.88 6.03 -2.93
N TYR A 28 7.91 4.84 -3.55
CA TYR A 28 8.08 3.58 -2.83
C TYR A 28 9.52 2.99 -2.91
N VAL A 29 10.42 3.62 -3.63
CA VAL A 29 11.79 3.13 -3.83
C VAL A 29 12.75 3.74 -2.81
N GLN A 30 12.74 5.07 -2.69
CA GLN A 30 13.69 5.82 -1.85
C GLN A 30 13.68 5.41 -0.37
N PRO A 31 12.53 5.12 0.29
CA PRO A 31 12.56 4.75 1.70
C PRO A 31 13.37 3.47 2.00
N ASN A 32 13.39 2.50 1.08
CA ASN A 32 14.18 1.28 1.26
C ASN A 32 15.67 1.52 1.03
N LEU A 33 16.02 2.32 0.02
CA LEU A 33 17.42 2.69 -0.21
C LEU A 33 17.98 3.51 0.95
N ALA A 34 17.27 4.54 1.40
CA ALA A 34 17.67 5.37 2.54
C ALA A 34 17.85 4.55 3.84
N LEU A 35 16.97 3.57 4.09
CA LEU A 35 17.11 2.68 5.23
C LEU A 35 18.34 1.77 5.10
N ASN A 36 18.56 1.19 3.92
CA ASN A 36 19.75 0.36 3.66
C ASN A 36 21.05 1.16 3.83
N ASP A 37 21.06 2.42 3.36
CA ASP A 37 22.22 3.31 3.40
C ASP A 37 22.43 3.98 4.77
N LYS A 38 21.65 3.58 5.78
CA LYS A 38 21.73 4.06 7.18
C LYS A 38 21.35 5.53 7.37
N GLU A 39 20.62 6.10 6.43
CA GLU A 39 20.01 7.44 6.57
C GLU A 39 18.77 7.41 7.47
N LEU A 40 18.14 6.24 7.59
CA LEU A 40 17.00 5.97 8.47
C LEU A 40 17.33 4.81 9.42
N ASP A 41 16.64 4.76 10.56
CA ASP A 41 16.70 3.62 11.49
C ASP A 41 15.59 2.59 11.21
N ALA A 42 14.48 3.04 10.65
CA ALA A 42 13.34 2.21 10.23
C ALA A 42 12.61 2.90 9.09
N ASN A 43 11.78 2.17 8.35
CA ASN A 43 10.78 2.80 7.49
C ASN A 43 9.39 2.20 7.71
N PHE A 44 8.38 2.98 7.37
CA PHE A 44 6.97 2.64 7.52
C PHE A 44 6.20 3.22 6.33
N PHE A 45 6.02 2.42 5.26
CA PHE A 45 5.33 2.87 4.05
C PHE A 45 4.82 1.70 3.18
N GLN A 46 5.31 0.48 3.38
CA GLN A 46 5.17 -0.66 2.48
C GLN A 46 4.47 -1.84 3.14
N HIS A 47 3.84 -2.69 2.33
CA HIS A 47 3.37 -4.00 2.78
C HIS A 47 4.45 -5.08 2.62
N ASP A 48 4.31 -6.17 3.36
CA ASP A 48 5.29 -7.27 3.39
C ASP A 48 5.60 -7.87 2.00
N PRO A 49 4.63 -8.14 1.10
CA PRO A 49 4.97 -8.62 -0.25
C PRO A 49 5.84 -7.66 -1.06
N TYR A 50 5.65 -6.34 -0.91
CA TYR A 50 6.49 -5.35 -1.58
C TYR A 50 7.94 -5.43 -1.09
N LEU A 51 8.16 -5.46 0.23
CA LEU A 51 9.50 -5.59 0.78
C LEU A 51 10.20 -6.87 0.29
N LYS A 52 9.49 -8.00 0.32
CA LYS A 52 10.04 -9.28 -0.15
C LYS A 52 10.48 -9.22 -1.61
N ASN A 53 9.65 -8.64 -2.48
CA ASN A 53 10.01 -8.46 -3.89
C ASN A 53 11.18 -7.48 -4.04
N PHE A 54 11.16 -6.36 -3.33
CA PHE A 54 12.23 -5.36 -3.39
C PHE A 54 13.60 -5.94 -3.03
N VAL A 55 13.69 -6.69 -1.94
CA VAL A 55 14.94 -7.36 -1.51
C VAL A 55 15.35 -8.45 -2.50
N LYS A 56 14.42 -9.15 -3.13
CA LYS A 56 14.70 -10.14 -4.18
C LYS A 56 15.34 -9.49 -5.42
N GLU A 57 14.83 -8.33 -5.83
CA GLU A 57 15.32 -7.57 -6.99
C GLU A 57 16.61 -6.79 -6.69
N HIS A 58 16.84 -6.45 -5.41
CA HIS A 58 18.00 -5.70 -4.91
C HIS A 58 18.79 -6.52 -3.90
N PRO A 59 19.62 -7.49 -4.34
CA PRO A 59 20.34 -8.39 -3.43
C PRO A 59 21.31 -7.70 -2.44
N GLU A 60 21.72 -6.47 -2.74
CA GLU A 60 22.53 -5.62 -1.88
C GLU A 60 21.74 -5.05 -0.69
N VAL A 61 20.41 -4.97 -0.81
CA VAL A 61 19.52 -4.45 0.24
C VAL A 61 19.24 -5.55 1.27
N LYS A 62 19.56 -5.26 2.54
CA LYS A 62 19.39 -6.22 3.65
C LYS A 62 18.38 -5.66 4.66
N LEU A 63 17.13 -5.70 4.30
CA LEU A 63 16.00 -5.23 5.10
C LEU A 63 15.10 -6.39 5.49
N VAL A 64 14.46 -6.26 6.66
CA VAL A 64 13.55 -7.27 7.20
C VAL A 64 12.27 -6.60 7.74
N ASN A 65 11.19 -7.35 7.74
CA ASN A 65 9.94 -6.98 8.39
C ASN A 65 10.08 -7.14 9.91
N ALA A 66 10.00 -6.04 10.65
CA ALA A 66 10.04 -6.06 12.11
C ALA A 66 8.65 -6.25 12.74
N ALA A 67 7.61 -5.69 12.14
CA ALA A 67 6.23 -5.84 12.62
C ALA A 67 5.19 -5.40 11.59
N GLY A 68 4.06 -6.12 11.54
CA GLY A 68 2.85 -5.69 10.82
C GLY A 68 2.04 -4.70 11.67
N ILE A 69 1.51 -3.66 11.04
CA ILE A 69 0.85 -2.55 11.75
C ILE A 69 -0.59 -2.35 11.28
N HIS A 70 -0.84 -2.18 9.99
CA HIS A 70 -2.19 -1.91 9.48
C HIS A 70 -2.39 -2.41 8.05
N ILE A 71 -3.64 -2.44 7.64
CA ILE A 71 -4.03 -2.73 6.27
C ILE A 71 -4.62 -1.46 5.66
N GLU A 72 -4.24 -1.18 4.41
CA GLU A 72 -4.85 -0.15 3.57
C GLU A 72 -5.56 -0.85 2.41
N PRO A 73 -6.87 -1.11 2.50
CA PRO A 73 -7.61 -1.74 1.41
C PRO A 73 -7.47 -0.95 0.12
N MET A 74 -6.95 -1.59 -0.93
CA MET A 74 -6.79 -0.98 -2.25
C MET A 74 -8.15 -0.81 -2.92
N GLY A 75 -8.33 0.24 -3.71
CA GLY A 75 -9.60 0.55 -4.34
C GLY A 75 -9.51 0.79 -5.84
N ILE A 76 -10.64 0.58 -6.52
CA ILE A 76 -10.87 0.94 -7.92
C ILE A 76 -11.65 2.24 -7.95
N TYR A 77 -11.14 3.25 -8.63
CA TYR A 77 -11.71 4.61 -8.71
C TYR A 77 -11.99 5.01 -10.15
N SER A 78 -12.92 5.93 -10.33
CA SER A 78 -13.22 6.51 -11.64
C SER A 78 -13.86 7.89 -11.51
N HIS A 79 -13.48 8.80 -12.39
CA HIS A 79 -14.19 10.08 -12.60
C HIS A 79 -15.30 9.97 -13.66
N LYS A 80 -15.31 8.90 -14.47
CA LYS A 80 -16.21 8.75 -15.63
C LYS A 80 -17.42 7.86 -15.38
N ILE A 81 -17.30 6.89 -14.45
CA ILE A 81 -18.37 5.94 -14.15
C ILE A 81 -18.69 5.91 -12.65
N LYS A 82 -19.91 5.54 -12.32
CA LYS A 82 -20.35 5.34 -10.92
C LYS A 82 -20.35 3.88 -10.50
N LYS A 83 -20.56 2.97 -11.47
CA LYS A 83 -20.58 1.53 -11.26
C LYS A 83 -19.67 0.84 -12.28
N LEU A 84 -19.03 -0.26 -11.88
CA LEU A 84 -18.08 -0.97 -12.73
C LEU A 84 -18.73 -1.62 -13.97
N ASP A 85 -20.03 -1.94 -13.92
CA ASP A 85 -20.77 -2.46 -15.06
C ASP A 85 -20.95 -1.44 -16.21
N GLU A 86 -20.78 -0.15 -15.91
CA GLU A 86 -20.79 0.93 -16.91
C GLU A 86 -19.52 1.01 -17.76
N LEU A 87 -18.45 0.27 -17.39
CA LEU A 87 -17.24 0.18 -18.22
C LEU A 87 -17.58 -0.37 -19.61
N LYS A 88 -17.17 0.35 -20.63
CA LYS A 88 -17.40 -0.01 -22.05
C LYS A 88 -16.37 -1.02 -22.52
N ASP A 89 -16.66 -1.66 -23.63
CA ASP A 89 -15.70 -2.49 -24.34
C ASP A 89 -14.46 -1.67 -24.72
N GLY A 90 -13.28 -2.22 -24.45
CA GLY A 90 -12.00 -1.55 -24.68
C GLY A 90 -11.64 -0.45 -23.67
N ALA A 91 -12.35 -0.35 -22.54
CA ALA A 91 -12.07 0.65 -21.50
C ALA A 91 -10.62 0.56 -20.99
N SER A 92 -10.05 1.72 -20.66
CA SER A 92 -8.68 1.85 -20.17
C SER A 92 -8.65 1.84 -18.64
N ILE A 93 -7.74 1.06 -18.06
CA ILE A 93 -7.53 0.92 -16.62
C ILE A 93 -6.06 1.23 -16.29
N ALA A 94 -5.82 2.21 -15.45
CA ALA A 94 -4.47 2.47 -14.92
C ALA A 94 -4.22 1.63 -13.68
N ILE A 95 -3.04 1.02 -13.61
CA ILE A 95 -2.58 0.20 -12.48
C ILE A 95 -1.12 0.53 -12.14
N PRO A 96 -0.67 0.28 -10.89
CA PRO A 96 0.75 0.38 -10.55
C PRO A 96 1.63 -0.55 -11.38
N ASN A 97 2.83 -0.10 -11.71
CA ASN A 97 3.77 -0.85 -12.54
C ASN A 97 4.75 -1.72 -11.75
N ASP A 98 4.82 -1.59 -10.42
CA ASP A 98 5.62 -2.51 -9.61
C ASP A 98 4.95 -3.88 -9.53
N PRO A 99 5.72 -4.98 -9.49
CA PRO A 99 5.18 -6.34 -9.61
C PRO A 99 4.09 -6.67 -8.59
N THR A 100 4.28 -6.29 -7.34
CA THR A 100 3.34 -6.69 -6.26
C THR A 100 2.06 -5.86 -6.26
N ASN A 101 2.12 -4.53 -6.46
CA ASN A 101 0.91 -3.71 -6.55
C ASN A 101 0.21 -3.85 -7.91
N GLY A 102 0.96 -4.08 -8.98
CA GLY A 102 0.39 -4.45 -10.29
C GLY A 102 -0.39 -5.76 -10.20
N GLY A 103 0.21 -6.81 -9.65
CA GLY A 103 -0.45 -8.09 -9.42
C GLY A 103 -1.67 -7.98 -8.49
N ARG A 104 -1.52 -7.24 -7.38
CA ARG A 104 -2.62 -6.93 -6.46
C ARG A 104 -3.80 -6.25 -7.16
N SER A 105 -3.50 -5.31 -8.06
CA SER A 105 -4.53 -4.62 -8.85
C SER A 105 -5.29 -5.57 -9.77
N LEU A 106 -4.60 -6.48 -10.45
CA LEU A 106 -5.23 -7.48 -11.30
C LEU A 106 -6.08 -8.46 -10.48
N MET A 107 -5.62 -8.85 -9.29
CA MET A 107 -6.41 -9.70 -8.38
C MET A 107 -7.66 -8.97 -7.89
N LEU A 108 -7.59 -7.66 -7.61
CA LEU A 108 -8.75 -6.85 -7.22
C LEU A 108 -9.75 -6.73 -8.38
N LEU A 109 -9.30 -6.49 -9.60
CA LEU A 109 -10.14 -6.45 -10.79
C LEU A 109 -10.83 -7.80 -11.05
N ALA A 110 -10.12 -8.89 -10.83
CA ALA A 110 -10.69 -10.25 -10.92
C ALA A 110 -11.76 -10.49 -9.85
N LYS A 111 -11.49 -10.07 -8.61
CA LYS A 111 -12.45 -10.15 -7.50
C LYS A 111 -13.70 -9.30 -7.76
N ALA A 112 -13.55 -8.18 -8.45
CA ALA A 112 -14.65 -7.33 -8.89
C ALA A 112 -15.45 -7.93 -10.08
N GLY A 113 -15.03 -9.07 -10.63
CA GLY A 113 -15.71 -9.75 -11.73
C GLY A 113 -15.41 -9.18 -13.12
N LEU A 114 -14.38 -8.34 -13.27
CA LEU A 114 -14.05 -7.68 -14.54
C LEU A 114 -13.17 -8.53 -15.46
N LEU A 115 -12.42 -9.48 -14.89
CA LEU A 115 -11.51 -10.37 -15.62
C LEU A 115 -11.31 -11.68 -14.84
N LYS A 116 -10.64 -12.65 -15.45
CA LYS A 116 -10.17 -13.85 -14.76
C LYS A 116 -8.68 -14.01 -14.98
N LEU A 117 -7.98 -14.39 -13.92
CA LEU A 117 -6.57 -14.76 -13.94
C LEU A 117 -6.45 -16.30 -14.02
N LYS A 118 -5.34 -16.78 -14.57
CA LYS A 118 -5.03 -18.22 -14.56
C LYS A 118 -4.94 -18.74 -13.13
N ASP A 119 -5.26 -20.01 -12.94
CA ASP A 119 -5.18 -20.65 -11.62
C ASP A 119 -3.75 -20.63 -11.06
N GLY A 120 -3.64 -20.45 -9.75
CA GLY A 120 -2.36 -20.49 -9.03
C GLY A 120 -1.48 -19.24 -9.16
N VAL A 121 -1.98 -18.14 -9.75
CA VAL A 121 -1.25 -16.87 -9.72
C VAL A 121 -1.17 -16.31 -8.31
N SER A 122 -0.04 -15.70 -8.03
CA SER A 122 0.28 -15.08 -6.74
C SER A 122 0.24 -13.55 -6.81
N VAL A 123 0.79 -12.92 -5.80
CA VAL A 123 0.92 -11.45 -5.67
C VAL A 123 1.68 -10.79 -6.83
N GLU A 124 2.44 -11.54 -7.62
CA GLU A 124 3.20 -11.03 -8.78
C GLU A 124 2.49 -11.33 -10.12
N ALA A 125 1.16 -11.47 -10.14
CA ALA A 125 0.39 -11.66 -11.38
C ALA A 125 0.65 -10.52 -12.38
N THR A 126 0.70 -10.85 -13.66
CA THR A 126 0.91 -9.90 -14.76
C THR A 126 -0.29 -9.91 -15.72
N VAL A 127 -0.34 -8.97 -16.63
CA VAL A 127 -1.40 -8.91 -17.66
C VAL A 127 -1.41 -10.15 -18.56
N GLN A 128 -0.28 -10.85 -18.73
CA GLN A 128 -0.20 -12.13 -19.44
C GLN A 128 -0.90 -13.28 -18.71
N ASP A 129 -1.19 -13.12 -17.41
CA ASP A 129 -1.90 -14.11 -16.62
C ASP A 129 -3.44 -14.00 -16.74
N ILE A 130 -3.92 -13.01 -17.48
CA ILE A 130 -5.35 -12.83 -17.75
C ILE A 130 -5.79 -13.89 -18.77
N VAL A 131 -6.72 -14.76 -18.37
CA VAL A 131 -7.28 -15.83 -19.22
C VAL A 131 -8.66 -15.48 -19.77
N ASP A 132 -9.36 -14.52 -19.16
CA ASP A 132 -10.65 -14.03 -19.63
C ASP A 132 -10.74 -12.52 -19.36
N ASN A 133 -11.05 -11.76 -20.40
CA ASN A 133 -11.19 -10.30 -20.36
C ASN A 133 -12.38 -9.89 -21.25
N PRO A 134 -13.62 -10.13 -20.77
CA PRO A 134 -14.82 -10.00 -21.60
C PRO A 134 -15.08 -8.59 -22.14
N LYS A 135 -14.60 -7.56 -21.44
CA LYS A 135 -14.72 -6.15 -21.87
C LYS A 135 -13.50 -5.65 -22.63
N HIS A 136 -12.55 -6.50 -22.95
CA HIS A 136 -11.31 -6.14 -23.65
C HIS A 136 -10.60 -4.94 -23.00
N LEU A 137 -10.53 -4.92 -21.65
CA LEU A 137 -9.90 -3.86 -20.87
C LEU A 137 -8.44 -3.69 -21.30
N LYS A 138 -8.01 -2.43 -21.41
CA LYS A 138 -6.64 -2.04 -21.77
C LYS A 138 -5.94 -1.50 -20.54
N PHE A 139 -4.77 -1.98 -20.23
CA PHE A 139 -4.02 -1.60 -19.03
C PHE A 139 -2.93 -0.59 -19.33
N GLN A 140 -2.89 0.48 -18.52
CA GLN A 140 -1.78 1.41 -18.44
C GLN A 140 -1.04 1.17 -17.13
N GLU A 141 0.20 0.71 -17.22
CA GLU A 141 1.06 0.45 -16.07
C GLU A 141 1.92 1.68 -15.83
N VAL A 142 1.71 2.36 -14.71
CA VAL A 142 2.44 3.57 -14.33
C VAL A 142 2.91 3.48 -12.89
N GLU A 143 3.90 4.29 -12.52
CA GLU A 143 4.35 4.36 -11.14
C GLU A 143 3.19 4.61 -10.18
N ALA A 144 3.13 3.89 -9.05
CA ALA A 144 2.01 3.92 -8.10
C ALA A 144 1.63 5.35 -7.67
N ALA A 145 2.63 6.21 -7.41
CA ALA A 145 2.43 7.61 -7.05
C ALA A 145 1.78 8.45 -8.16
N GLN A 146 1.87 8.01 -9.42
CA GLN A 146 1.32 8.72 -10.58
C GLN A 146 -0.07 8.24 -10.96
N VAL A 147 -0.50 7.05 -10.51
CA VAL A 147 -1.82 6.49 -10.88
C VAL A 147 -2.97 7.46 -10.59
N PRO A 148 -3.05 8.18 -9.44
CA PRO A 148 -4.15 9.12 -9.20
C PRO A 148 -4.27 10.24 -10.24
N ARG A 149 -3.15 10.63 -10.83
CA ARG A 149 -3.12 11.72 -11.85
C ARG A 149 -3.68 11.28 -13.20
N THR A 150 -3.85 9.98 -13.41
CA THR A 150 -4.41 9.44 -14.66
C THR A 150 -5.92 9.41 -14.69
N LEU A 151 -6.60 9.70 -13.57
CA LEU A 151 -8.06 9.52 -13.43
C LEU A 151 -8.91 10.26 -14.46
N ASP A 152 -8.45 11.42 -14.94
CA ASP A 152 -9.17 12.17 -15.98
C ASP A 152 -8.96 11.59 -17.38
N ASP A 153 -7.90 10.83 -17.58
CA ASP A 153 -7.49 10.29 -18.89
C ASP A 153 -7.99 8.85 -19.10
N VAL A 154 -8.12 8.06 -18.04
CA VAL A 154 -8.54 6.66 -18.08
C VAL A 154 -10.01 6.48 -17.68
N ASP A 155 -10.58 5.31 -17.99
CA ASP A 155 -11.95 4.99 -17.59
C ASP A 155 -12.04 4.58 -16.12
N ALA A 156 -11.02 3.94 -15.57
CA ALA A 156 -10.86 3.66 -14.15
C ALA A 156 -9.38 3.49 -13.78
N ALA A 157 -9.08 3.54 -12.51
CA ALA A 157 -7.72 3.32 -11.99
C ALA A 157 -7.77 2.53 -10.68
N VAL A 158 -6.81 1.65 -10.48
CA VAL A 158 -6.60 0.96 -9.22
C VAL A 158 -5.52 1.69 -8.44
N ILE A 159 -5.88 2.25 -7.29
CA ILE A 159 -5.04 3.19 -6.56
C ILE A 159 -4.77 2.67 -5.15
N ASN A 160 -3.48 2.67 -4.76
CA ASN A 160 -3.07 2.45 -3.38
C ASN A 160 -3.68 3.53 -2.48
N THR A 161 -4.19 3.14 -1.34
CA THR A 161 -4.99 4.03 -0.48
C THR A 161 -4.23 5.25 0.03
N ASN A 162 -2.94 5.12 0.35
CA ASN A 162 -2.13 6.28 0.75
C ASN A 162 -2.07 7.34 -0.38
N PHE A 163 -1.95 6.95 -1.64
CA PHE A 163 -1.95 7.88 -2.77
C PHE A 163 -3.36 8.39 -3.12
N ALA A 164 -4.39 7.56 -2.96
CA ALA A 164 -5.78 8.01 -3.11
C ALA A 164 -6.10 9.14 -2.12
N MET A 165 -5.71 8.99 -0.87
CA MET A 165 -5.94 9.99 0.17
C MET A 165 -5.21 11.31 -0.09
N GLN A 166 -4.03 11.28 -0.71
CA GLN A 166 -3.28 12.50 -1.09
C GLN A 166 -4.01 13.36 -2.12
N VAL A 167 -4.90 12.78 -2.91
CA VAL A 167 -5.76 13.50 -3.87
C VAL A 167 -7.20 13.63 -3.37
N ASN A 168 -7.40 13.53 -2.06
CA ASN A 168 -8.68 13.68 -1.37
C ASN A 168 -9.74 12.64 -1.74
N LEU A 169 -9.36 11.49 -2.25
CA LEU A 169 -10.26 10.35 -2.40
C LEU A 169 -10.38 9.62 -1.05
N VAL A 170 -11.61 9.40 -0.63
CA VAL A 170 -11.93 8.64 0.59
C VAL A 170 -12.30 7.22 0.16
N PRO A 171 -11.46 6.20 0.44
CA PRO A 171 -11.66 4.84 -0.09
C PRO A 171 -13.05 4.28 0.19
N THR A 172 -13.52 4.38 1.43
CA THR A 172 -14.85 3.88 1.84
C THR A 172 -16.04 4.61 1.21
N LYS A 173 -15.83 5.78 0.58
CA LYS A 173 -16.85 6.59 -0.04
C LYS A 173 -16.71 6.65 -1.57
N ASP A 174 -15.50 6.79 -2.07
CA ASP A 174 -15.22 7.12 -3.46
C ASP A 174 -14.81 5.92 -4.30
N ALA A 175 -14.34 4.82 -3.69
CA ALA A 175 -14.01 3.62 -4.43
C ALA A 175 -15.26 2.97 -5.03
N ARG A 176 -15.17 2.56 -6.29
CA ARG A 176 -16.22 1.80 -6.99
C ARG A 176 -16.23 0.33 -6.54
N PHE A 177 -15.08 -0.16 -6.11
CA PHE A 177 -14.86 -1.43 -5.47
C PHE A 177 -13.56 -1.34 -4.66
N MET A 178 -13.48 -2.02 -3.53
CA MET A 178 -12.26 -2.03 -2.72
C MET A 178 -12.05 -3.40 -2.09
N GLU A 179 -10.81 -3.69 -1.70
CA GLU A 179 -10.50 -4.87 -0.90
C GLU A 179 -11.26 -4.84 0.43
N ASP A 180 -11.45 -6.01 1.00
CA ASP A 180 -11.93 -6.14 2.38
C ASP A 180 -10.78 -6.04 3.39
N SER A 181 -11.13 -5.99 4.67
CA SER A 181 -10.17 -5.87 5.78
C SER A 181 -9.36 -7.15 6.05
N THR A 182 -9.58 -8.23 5.29
CA THR A 182 -8.82 -9.48 5.40
C THR A 182 -7.68 -9.57 4.39
N SER A 183 -7.36 -8.46 3.72
CA SER A 183 -6.28 -8.37 2.75
C SER A 183 -4.93 -8.82 3.37
N PRO A 184 -4.13 -9.63 2.65
CA PRO A 184 -2.83 -10.07 3.13
C PRO A 184 -1.74 -8.98 3.07
N TYR A 185 -2.05 -7.81 2.51
CA TYR A 185 -1.10 -6.72 2.29
C TYR A 185 -0.98 -5.83 3.53
N VAL A 186 -0.47 -6.42 4.63
CA VAL A 186 -0.24 -5.70 5.88
C VAL A 186 0.95 -4.75 5.72
N ASN A 187 0.74 -3.47 6.01
CA ASN A 187 1.80 -2.47 6.09
C ASN A 187 2.67 -2.73 7.32
N ILE A 188 3.97 -2.62 7.13
CA ILE A 188 4.98 -3.05 8.08
C ILE A 188 5.93 -1.93 8.48
N ILE A 189 6.54 -2.08 9.66
CA ILE A 189 7.80 -1.41 9.98
C ILE A 189 8.93 -2.30 9.49
N ALA A 190 9.78 -1.77 8.62
CA ALA A 190 11.00 -2.43 8.16
C ALA A 190 12.23 -1.83 8.81
N VAL A 191 13.22 -2.68 9.07
CA VAL A 191 14.53 -2.31 9.63
C VAL A 191 15.64 -3.05 8.88
N ARG A 192 16.90 -2.63 9.05
CA ARG A 192 18.03 -3.41 8.56
C ARG A 192 18.12 -4.75 9.30
N ALA A 193 18.49 -5.80 8.58
CA ALA A 193 18.74 -7.10 9.18
C ALA A 193 19.80 -6.99 10.29
N GLY A 194 19.47 -7.45 11.48
CA GLY A 194 20.29 -7.37 12.68
C GLY A 194 19.94 -6.20 13.62
N ASP A 195 19.14 -5.24 13.17
CA ASP A 195 18.71 -4.10 13.99
C ASP A 195 17.39 -4.36 14.75
N GLU A 196 16.75 -5.52 14.54
CA GLU A 196 15.42 -5.83 15.07
C GLU A 196 15.33 -5.71 16.59
N ASN A 197 16.41 -6.04 17.30
CA ASN A 197 16.47 -6.05 18.76
C ASN A 197 17.10 -4.79 19.39
N ARG A 198 17.37 -3.76 18.59
CA ARG A 198 17.80 -2.46 19.14
C ARG A 198 16.74 -1.91 20.08
N PRO A 199 17.11 -1.36 21.26
CA PRO A 199 16.15 -0.85 22.24
C PRO A 199 15.21 0.21 21.65
N GLU A 200 15.71 1.10 20.79
CA GLU A 200 14.93 2.15 20.12
C GLU A 200 13.92 1.57 19.15
N ILE A 201 14.28 0.51 18.43
CA ILE A 201 13.37 -0.21 17.53
C ILE A 201 12.29 -0.91 18.33
N GLN A 202 12.62 -1.61 19.41
CA GLN A 202 11.64 -2.27 20.26
C GLN A 202 10.68 -1.27 20.90
N ALA A 203 11.16 -0.10 21.31
CA ALA A 203 10.32 0.98 21.81
C ALA A 203 9.36 1.51 20.72
N LEU A 204 9.85 1.69 19.48
CA LEU A 204 9.03 2.08 18.33
C LEU A 204 7.91 1.06 18.07
N LEU A 205 8.24 -0.23 18.02
CA LEU A 205 7.27 -1.30 17.76
C LEU A 205 6.19 -1.37 18.86
N LYS A 206 6.57 -1.18 20.12
CA LYS A 206 5.63 -1.11 21.24
C LYS A 206 4.71 0.10 21.15
N ALA A 207 5.25 1.27 20.84
CA ALA A 207 4.49 2.51 20.75
C ALA A 207 3.52 2.50 19.57
N VAL A 208 3.95 2.04 18.40
CA VAL A 208 3.09 1.99 17.19
C VAL A 208 1.94 0.98 17.32
N LYS A 209 2.08 -0.03 18.19
CA LYS A 209 1.02 -1.00 18.52
C LYS A 209 0.24 -0.64 19.78
N SER A 210 0.35 0.58 20.26
CA SER A 210 -0.39 1.03 21.45
C SER A 210 -1.88 1.20 21.18
N LYS A 211 -2.65 1.24 22.29
CA LYS A 211 -4.07 1.54 22.23
C LYS A 211 -4.34 2.91 21.62
N GLU A 212 -3.51 3.90 21.94
CA GLU A 212 -3.61 5.26 21.42
C GLU A 212 -3.54 5.29 19.90
N VAL A 213 -2.61 4.54 19.31
CA VAL A 213 -2.46 4.43 17.86
C VAL A 213 -3.66 3.68 17.25
N LYS A 214 -4.11 2.60 17.87
CA LYS A 214 -5.27 1.84 17.42
C LYS A 214 -6.53 2.70 17.39
N ASP A 215 -6.79 3.43 18.47
CA ASP A 215 -7.93 4.34 18.57
C ASP A 215 -7.85 5.45 17.51
N PHE A 216 -6.69 6.07 17.35
CA PHE A 216 -6.45 7.08 16.32
C PHE A 216 -6.78 6.56 14.90
N ILE A 217 -6.27 5.37 14.53
CA ILE A 217 -6.52 4.77 13.21
C ILE A 217 -8.03 4.57 13.01
N ASN A 218 -8.71 4.01 13.99
CA ASN A 218 -10.15 3.72 13.89
C ASN A 218 -10.99 4.99 13.77
N GLU A 219 -10.69 6.00 14.59
CA GLU A 219 -11.44 7.26 14.63
C GLU A 219 -11.20 8.13 13.39
N LYS A 220 -9.93 8.20 12.95
CA LYS A 220 -9.56 9.06 11.82
C LYS A 220 -9.95 8.47 10.48
N TYR A 221 -9.63 7.19 10.25
CA TYR A 221 -9.74 6.60 8.91
C TYR A 221 -11.04 5.82 8.68
N LYS A 222 -11.78 5.47 9.74
CA LYS A 222 -13.13 4.88 9.66
C LYS A 222 -13.26 3.73 8.66
N GLY A 223 -12.28 2.82 8.65
CA GLY A 223 -12.23 1.66 7.78
C GLY A 223 -11.42 1.84 6.49
N ALA A 224 -10.99 3.06 6.13
CA ALA A 224 -10.06 3.27 5.03
C ALA A 224 -8.63 2.78 5.36
N VAL A 225 -8.29 2.77 6.63
CA VAL A 225 -7.10 2.15 7.22
C VAL A 225 -7.56 1.33 8.41
N VAL A 226 -7.07 0.09 8.53
CA VAL A 226 -7.53 -0.87 9.54
C VAL A 226 -6.33 -1.38 10.36
N PRO A 227 -6.34 -1.27 11.70
CA PRO A 227 -5.29 -1.84 12.54
C PRO A 227 -5.18 -3.36 12.34
N ALA A 228 -3.94 -3.88 12.33
CA ALA A 228 -3.64 -5.31 12.19
C ALA A 228 -2.90 -5.85 13.43
N PHE A 229 -3.12 -5.29 14.62
CA PHE A 229 -2.52 -5.69 15.91
C PHE A 229 -3.53 -5.63 17.05
#